data_6e2b6b706c3ea1b9b9c3bb94026fe287
#
_entry.id   6e2b6b706c3ea1b9b9c3bb94026fe287
#
_cell.length_a   1.000
_cell.length_b   1.000
_cell.length_c   1.000
_cell.angle_alpha   90.00
_cell.angle_beta   90.00
_cell.angle_gamma   90.00
#
_symmetry.space_group_name_H-M   'P 1'
#
loop_
_entity.id
_entity.type
_entity.pdbx_description
1 polymer ?
#
loop_
_entity_poly.entity_id
_entity_poly.type
_entity_poly.pdbx_seq_one_letter_code
_entity_poly.pdbx_strand_id
1 'polypeptide(L)'
;MSATRPDRRNTLPLWAQVLHDLRERLAAGEFESGFPTDHELMDTYDVSRHTVREAVRRLQDEGVLTRERGRGSFVRQPHLQQPLGPLYSLFRSIEDQGFEQRSTVLDAVETTDEVAAEQLDVGPATPLVHLRRVRYADQVPIAVDDLWLPAAVGRPLLDADLEHTAVYAELERLAGVRPAAGWERIHPGLPDVEECRLLGIDPDQAVFVVERRTTAADETPIEWRRTVVRGDRYTFITTWGGHAAADPGFTPRP
;
A
#
# COMPACT_ATOMS: atom_id res chain seq x y z
N MET A 1 -6.84 -2.06 22.07
CA MET A 1 -5.91 -1.83 23.23
C MET A 1 -6.54 -0.84 24.19
N SER A 2 -6.24 -0.89 25.50
CA SER A 2 -6.77 0.10 26.46
C SER A 2 -5.92 1.36 26.41
N ALA A 3 -6.55 2.55 26.39
CA ALA A 3 -5.85 3.83 26.37
C ALA A 3 -4.91 4.00 27.59
N THR A 4 -3.69 4.43 27.34
CA THR A 4 -2.70 4.71 28.38
C THR A 4 -2.89 6.13 28.90
N ARG A 5 -3.27 6.30 30.16
CA ARG A 5 -3.44 7.64 30.76
C ARG A 5 -2.09 8.34 30.87
N PRO A 6 -2.02 9.63 30.48
CA PRO A 6 -0.80 10.42 30.57
C PRO A 6 -0.32 10.60 32.03
N ASP A 7 0.98 10.45 32.27
CA ASP A 7 1.60 10.72 33.56
C ASP A 7 1.99 12.21 33.67
N ARG A 8 1.36 12.92 34.63
CA ARG A 8 1.63 14.33 34.91
C ARG A 8 3.02 14.60 35.50
N ARG A 9 3.74 13.55 35.91
CA ARG A 9 5.12 13.64 36.43
C ARG A 9 6.17 13.42 35.35
N ASN A 10 5.74 13.00 34.15
CA ASN A 10 6.63 12.80 33.01
C ASN A 10 7.16 14.16 32.51
N THR A 11 8.39 14.16 31.99
CA THR A 11 9.02 15.34 31.38
C THR A 11 8.37 15.75 30.06
N LEU A 12 7.68 14.81 29.38
CA LEU A 12 6.96 15.09 28.14
C LEU A 12 5.64 15.81 28.43
N PRO A 13 5.29 16.84 27.64
CA PRO A 13 3.99 17.49 27.73
C PRO A 13 2.85 16.49 27.60
N LEU A 14 1.71 16.71 28.29
CA LEU A 14 0.57 15.81 28.26
C LEU A 14 0.03 15.56 26.83
N TRP A 15 0.01 16.59 25.98
CA TRP A 15 -0.40 16.43 24.58
C TRP A 15 0.53 15.47 23.80
N ALA A 16 1.82 15.46 24.09
CA ALA A 16 2.76 14.59 23.42
C ALA A 16 2.59 13.13 23.83
N GLN A 17 2.24 12.88 25.11
CA GLN A 17 1.92 11.54 25.60
C GLN A 17 0.61 11.04 24.99
N VAL A 18 -0.43 11.88 24.91
CA VAL A 18 -1.71 11.55 24.22
C VAL A 18 -1.46 11.27 22.75
N LEU A 19 -0.66 12.09 22.08
CA LEU A 19 -0.31 11.91 20.67
C LEU A 19 0.39 10.56 20.44
N HIS A 20 1.31 10.19 21.31
CA HIS A 20 2.04 8.92 21.22
C HIS A 20 1.08 7.71 21.35
N ASP A 21 0.22 7.70 22.36
CA ASP A 21 -0.77 6.62 22.55
C ASP A 21 -1.77 6.56 21.38
N LEU A 22 -2.24 7.72 20.89
CA LEU A 22 -3.12 7.76 19.72
C LEU A 22 -2.47 7.17 18.47
N ARG A 23 -1.17 7.42 18.25
CA ARG A 23 -0.43 6.82 17.11
C ARG A 23 -0.32 5.29 17.24
N GLU A 24 -0.02 4.77 18.43
CA GLU A 24 0.04 3.33 18.64
C GLU A 24 -1.33 2.67 18.42
N ARG A 25 -2.41 3.29 18.86
CA ARG A 25 -3.79 2.79 18.67
C ARG A 25 -4.25 2.89 17.22
N LEU A 26 -3.86 3.96 16.51
CA LEU A 26 -4.08 4.10 15.06
C LEU A 26 -3.34 3.01 14.29
N ALA A 27 -2.08 2.76 14.62
CA ALA A 27 -1.28 1.69 13.99
C ALA A 27 -1.85 0.28 14.27
N ALA A 28 -2.55 0.11 15.41
CA ALA A 28 -3.26 -1.11 15.76
C ALA A 28 -4.67 -1.24 15.10
N GLY A 29 -5.09 -0.26 14.26
CA GLY A 29 -6.39 -0.29 13.58
C GLY A 29 -7.60 0.01 14.47
N GLU A 30 -7.41 0.50 15.71
CA GLU A 30 -8.49 0.63 16.70
C GLU A 30 -9.60 1.62 16.30
N PHE A 31 -9.31 2.54 15.37
CA PHE A 31 -10.23 3.62 14.95
C PHE A 31 -10.79 3.45 13.53
N GLU A 32 -10.80 2.24 12.99
CA GLU A 32 -11.34 1.98 11.64
C GLU A 32 -12.84 2.29 11.54
N SER A 33 -13.61 2.09 12.60
CA SER A 33 -15.04 2.41 12.66
C SER A 33 -15.35 3.89 12.92
N GLY A 34 -14.33 4.71 13.20
CA GLY A 34 -14.46 6.14 13.46
C GLY A 34 -13.52 6.66 14.54
N PHE A 35 -13.02 7.88 14.35
CA PHE A 35 -12.13 8.51 15.32
C PHE A 35 -12.94 9.17 16.44
N PRO A 36 -12.53 9.02 17.72
CA PRO A 36 -13.26 9.58 18.86
C PRO A 36 -13.37 11.11 18.78
N THR A 37 -14.45 11.64 19.33
CA THR A 37 -14.64 13.08 19.48
C THR A 37 -13.69 13.70 20.51
N ASP A 38 -13.48 15.01 20.44
CA ASP A 38 -12.68 15.74 21.45
C ASP A 38 -13.15 15.42 22.89
N HIS A 39 -14.47 15.23 23.09
CA HIS A 39 -15.06 14.95 24.41
C HIS A 39 -14.69 13.55 24.89
N GLU A 40 -14.87 12.54 24.06
CA GLU A 40 -14.51 11.16 24.38
C GLU A 40 -13.03 11.01 24.67
N LEU A 41 -12.18 11.73 23.94
CA LEU A 41 -10.73 11.74 24.19
C LEU A 41 -10.39 12.43 25.53
N MET A 42 -11.07 13.53 25.87
CA MET A 42 -10.92 14.17 27.18
C MET A 42 -11.23 13.21 28.32
N ASP A 43 -12.32 12.48 28.20
CA ASP A 43 -12.75 11.50 29.22
C ASP A 43 -11.80 10.30 29.29
N THR A 44 -11.37 9.81 28.12
CA THR A 44 -10.46 8.66 28.01
C THR A 44 -9.10 8.93 28.67
N TYR A 45 -8.53 10.11 28.39
CA TYR A 45 -7.17 10.47 28.85
C TYR A 45 -7.14 11.31 30.13
N ASP A 46 -8.29 11.74 30.65
CA ASP A 46 -8.41 12.64 31.81
C ASP A 46 -7.55 13.92 31.64
N VAL A 47 -7.69 14.58 30.49
CA VAL A 47 -6.94 15.79 30.13
C VAL A 47 -7.86 16.93 29.65
N SER A 48 -7.29 18.14 29.60
CA SER A 48 -8.04 19.32 29.12
C SER A 48 -8.33 19.25 27.63
N ARG A 49 -9.40 19.96 27.20
CA ARG A 49 -9.75 20.11 25.77
C ARG A 49 -8.57 20.66 24.94
N HIS A 50 -7.78 21.58 25.53
CA HIS A 50 -6.61 22.14 24.86
C HIS A 50 -5.55 21.06 24.57
N THR A 51 -5.31 20.17 25.53
CA THR A 51 -4.37 19.05 25.41
C THR A 51 -4.79 18.09 24.29
N VAL A 52 -6.08 17.70 24.26
CA VAL A 52 -6.66 16.85 23.20
C VAL A 52 -6.52 17.51 21.84
N ARG A 53 -6.95 18.77 21.73
CA ARG A 53 -6.93 19.49 20.44
C ARG A 53 -5.50 19.67 19.89
N GLU A 54 -4.50 19.86 20.74
CA GLU A 54 -3.12 19.95 20.29
C GLU A 54 -2.63 18.59 19.76
N ALA A 55 -2.93 17.48 20.44
CA ALA A 55 -2.60 16.14 19.96
C ALA A 55 -3.30 15.81 18.63
N VAL A 56 -4.61 16.08 18.53
CA VAL A 56 -5.40 15.85 17.30
C VAL A 56 -4.92 16.76 16.16
N ARG A 57 -4.59 18.02 16.44
CA ARG A 57 -4.03 18.94 15.44
C ARG A 57 -2.73 18.40 14.84
N ARG A 58 -1.85 17.83 15.68
CA ARG A 58 -0.61 17.21 15.20
C ARG A 58 -0.87 16.05 14.23
N LEU A 59 -1.84 15.16 14.55
CA LEU A 59 -2.24 14.08 13.64
C LEU A 59 -2.86 14.62 12.34
N GLN A 60 -3.53 15.78 12.39
CA GLN A 60 -4.03 16.46 11.19
C GLN A 60 -2.90 17.09 10.37
N ASP A 61 -1.95 17.76 11.01
CA ASP A 61 -0.78 18.35 10.37
C ASP A 61 0.10 17.25 9.71
N GLU A 62 0.12 16.06 10.29
CA GLU A 62 0.78 14.86 9.75
C GLU A 62 -0.04 14.15 8.65
N GLY A 63 -1.25 14.63 8.36
CA GLY A 63 -2.13 14.03 7.36
C GLY A 63 -2.76 12.69 7.77
N VAL A 64 -2.58 12.25 9.02
CA VAL A 64 -3.16 11.00 9.55
C VAL A 64 -4.66 11.13 9.80
N LEU A 65 -5.11 12.34 10.14
CA LEU A 65 -6.52 12.67 10.33
C LEU A 65 -6.98 13.75 9.36
N THR A 66 -8.20 13.61 8.86
CA THR A 66 -8.91 14.69 8.16
C THR A 66 -10.06 15.20 9.03
N ARG A 67 -10.38 16.49 8.92
CA ARG A 67 -11.50 17.09 9.63
C ARG A 67 -12.59 17.49 8.65
N GLU A 68 -13.79 16.94 8.84
CA GLU A 68 -14.97 17.35 8.11
C GLU A 68 -15.84 18.28 8.99
N ARG A 69 -16.17 19.44 8.43
CA ARG A 69 -16.96 20.45 9.17
C ARG A 69 -18.35 19.90 9.52
N GLY A 70 -18.64 19.83 10.82
CA GLY A 70 -19.92 19.31 11.33
C GLY A 70 -19.99 17.79 11.50
N ARG A 71 -18.99 17.04 11.02
CA ARG A 71 -18.96 15.57 11.10
C ARG A 71 -17.87 15.01 12.01
N GLY A 72 -16.85 15.81 12.35
CA GLY A 72 -15.77 15.37 13.25
C GLY A 72 -14.42 15.17 12.57
N SER A 73 -13.55 14.41 13.22
CA SER A 73 -12.27 13.97 12.68
C SER A 73 -12.38 12.52 12.22
N PHE A 74 -11.74 12.21 11.10
CA PHE A 74 -11.72 10.87 10.50
C PHE A 74 -10.28 10.47 10.26
N VAL A 75 -9.97 9.19 10.47
CA VAL A 75 -8.68 8.64 10.07
C VAL A 75 -8.61 8.72 8.54
N ARG A 76 -7.56 9.38 8.03
CA ARG A 76 -7.29 9.39 6.61
C ARG A 76 -6.88 7.98 6.20
N GLN A 77 -7.80 7.27 5.62
CA GLN A 77 -7.51 5.96 5.08
C GLN A 77 -7.07 6.13 3.62
N PRO A 78 -5.90 5.62 3.23
CA PRO A 78 -5.51 5.67 1.84
C PRO A 78 -6.56 4.96 0.98
N HIS A 79 -7.10 5.67 0.01
CA HIS A 79 -7.90 5.10 -1.06
C HIS A 79 -7.25 5.53 -2.36
N LEU A 80 -6.59 4.57 -2.99
CA LEU A 80 -5.78 4.82 -4.16
C LEU A 80 -6.62 4.77 -5.43
N GLN A 81 -6.40 5.73 -6.31
CA GLN A 81 -6.98 5.78 -7.63
C GLN A 81 -5.91 5.44 -8.65
N GLN A 82 -6.15 4.40 -9.45
CA GLN A 82 -5.21 3.94 -10.46
C GLN A 82 -5.77 4.17 -11.85
N PRO A 83 -5.20 5.11 -12.62
CA PRO A 83 -5.54 5.23 -14.02
C PRO A 83 -5.19 3.93 -14.77
N LEU A 84 -6.16 3.39 -15.53
CA LEU A 84 -5.89 2.32 -16.48
C LEU A 84 -5.17 2.95 -17.69
N GLY A 85 -3.96 2.52 -17.96
CA GLY A 85 -3.14 3.08 -19.03
C GLY A 85 -1.85 2.29 -19.23
N PRO A 86 -0.94 2.79 -20.11
CA PRO A 86 0.34 2.13 -20.34
C PRO A 86 1.11 2.03 -19.02
N LEU A 87 1.93 1.02 -18.93
CA LEU A 87 2.73 0.56 -17.80
C LEU A 87 2.87 1.57 -16.65
N TYR A 88 2.16 1.32 -15.56
CA TYR A 88 2.21 2.14 -14.36
C TYR A 88 3.03 1.45 -13.26
N SER A 89 3.56 2.23 -12.35
CA SER A 89 4.16 1.76 -11.12
C SER A 89 3.23 2.07 -9.95
N LEU A 90 2.77 1.04 -9.24
CA LEU A 90 2.00 1.23 -7.99
C LEU A 90 2.78 2.09 -6.98
N PHE A 91 4.11 1.99 -6.97
CA PHE A 91 5.00 2.85 -6.18
C PHE A 91 4.72 4.34 -6.46
N ARG A 92 4.86 4.76 -7.72
CA ARG A 92 4.62 6.16 -8.10
C ARG A 92 3.18 6.59 -7.90
N SER A 93 2.23 5.68 -8.17
CA SER A 93 0.82 5.98 -7.98
C SER A 93 0.46 6.29 -6.52
N ILE A 94 1.12 5.67 -5.56
CA ILE A 94 0.97 5.96 -4.13
C ILE A 94 1.55 7.34 -3.79
N GLU A 95 2.78 7.62 -4.25
CA GLU A 95 3.47 8.89 -3.98
C GLU A 95 2.78 10.09 -4.65
N ASP A 96 2.35 9.95 -5.91
CA ASP A 96 1.64 10.99 -6.66
C ASP A 96 0.33 11.42 -5.98
N GLN A 97 -0.26 10.54 -5.18
CA GLN A 97 -1.46 10.82 -4.38
C GLN A 97 -1.14 11.32 -2.96
N GLY A 98 0.14 11.58 -2.67
CA GLY A 98 0.61 12.19 -1.43
C GLY A 98 0.68 11.24 -0.23
N PHE A 99 0.79 9.94 -0.47
CA PHE A 99 1.04 8.93 0.56
C PHE A 99 2.52 8.52 0.53
N GLU A 100 3.07 8.20 1.69
CA GLU A 100 4.39 7.57 1.78
C GLU A 100 4.31 6.12 1.30
N GLN A 101 5.10 5.77 0.28
CA GLN A 101 5.18 4.41 -0.19
C GLN A 101 6.32 3.66 0.51
N ARG A 102 5.99 2.49 1.05
CA ARG A 102 6.96 1.56 1.63
C ARG A 102 6.59 0.13 1.24
N SER A 103 7.57 -0.74 1.17
CA SER A 103 7.34 -2.19 1.04
C SER A 103 8.04 -2.94 2.16
N THR A 104 7.48 -4.07 2.56
CA THR A 104 8.20 -5.07 3.36
C THR A 104 8.48 -6.27 2.46
N VAL A 105 9.75 -6.57 2.24
CA VAL A 105 10.19 -7.76 1.50
C VAL A 105 9.99 -8.98 2.41
N LEU A 106 9.16 -9.91 1.98
CA LEU A 106 8.87 -11.17 2.68
C LEU A 106 9.80 -12.28 2.23
N ASP A 107 10.09 -12.30 0.92
CA ASP A 107 10.96 -13.27 0.28
C ASP A 107 11.64 -12.64 -0.93
N ALA A 108 12.93 -12.99 -1.14
CA ALA A 108 13.71 -12.62 -2.31
C ALA A 108 14.74 -13.73 -2.56
N VAL A 109 14.40 -14.68 -3.44
CA VAL A 109 15.21 -15.90 -3.64
C VAL A 109 15.30 -16.28 -5.11
N GLU A 110 16.38 -16.97 -5.46
CA GLU A 110 16.48 -17.69 -6.73
C GLU A 110 15.87 -19.08 -6.56
N THR A 111 14.93 -19.42 -7.44
CA THR A 111 14.16 -20.67 -7.39
C THR A 111 13.76 -21.14 -8.80
N THR A 112 12.98 -22.19 -8.89
CA THR A 112 12.24 -22.60 -10.09
C THR A 112 10.77 -22.69 -9.77
N ASP A 113 9.92 -22.25 -10.70
CA ASP A 113 8.46 -22.33 -10.59
C ASP A 113 7.88 -22.63 -11.98
N GLU A 114 7.16 -23.74 -12.10
CA GLU A 114 6.65 -24.21 -13.40
C GLU A 114 5.60 -23.26 -13.97
N VAL A 115 4.73 -22.69 -13.12
CA VAL A 115 3.67 -21.77 -13.54
C VAL A 115 4.27 -20.45 -14.00
N ALA A 116 5.22 -19.91 -13.24
CA ALA A 116 5.92 -18.68 -13.61
C ALA A 116 6.75 -18.88 -14.88
N ALA A 117 7.42 -20.03 -15.04
CA ALA A 117 8.18 -20.36 -16.24
C ALA A 117 7.30 -20.40 -17.49
N GLU A 118 6.09 -21.00 -17.40
CA GLU A 118 5.11 -20.98 -18.49
C GLU A 118 4.68 -19.55 -18.85
N GLN A 119 4.38 -18.72 -17.87
CA GLN A 119 3.99 -17.32 -18.08
C GLN A 119 5.11 -16.47 -18.69
N LEU A 120 6.36 -16.83 -18.43
CA LEU A 120 7.54 -16.16 -18.95
C LEU A 120 8.06 -16.75 -20.26
N ASP A 121 7.39 -17.78 -20.83
CA ASP A 121 7.81 -18.52 -22.03
C ASP A 121 9.24 -19.09 -21.90
N VAL A 122 9.62 -19.60 -20.73
CA VAL A 122 10.90 -20.23 -20.48
C VAL A 122 10.74 -21.69 -20.07
N GLY A 123 11.82 -22.46 -20.10
CA GLY A 123 11.77 -23.86 -19.68
C GLY A 123 11.45 -24.03 -18.19
N PRO A 124 10.73 -25.10 -17.77
CA PRO A 124 10.27 -25.28 -16.39
C PRO A 124 11.40 -25.37 -15.36
N ALA A 125 12.61 -25.73 -15.78
CA ALA A 125 13.81 -25.75 -14.93
C ALA A 125 14.66 -24.47 -15.02
N THR A 126 14.18 -23.44 -15.72
CA THR A 126 14.89 -22.16 -15.82
C THR A 126 14.94 -21.49 -14.45
N PRO A 127 16.13 -21.08 -13.97
CA PRO A 127 16.22 -20.34 -12.73
C PRO A 127 15.50 -19.00 -12.83
N LEU A 128 14.64 -18.72 -11.84
CA LEU A 128 13.88 -17.49 -11.69
C LEU A 128 14.25 -16.83 -10.37
N VAL A 129 14.18 -15.51 -10.31
CA VAL A 129 14.14 -14.77 -9.04
C VAL A 129 12.68 -14.57 -8.68
N HIS A 130 12.28 -15.06 -7.53
CA HIS A 130 11.00 -14.77 -6.89
C HIS A 130 11.18 -13.66 -5.86
N LEU A 131 10.32 -12.66 -5.92
CA LEU A 131 10.25 -11.58 -4.94
C LEU A 131 8.81 -11.45 -4.46
N ARG A 132 8.61 -11.61 -3.14
CA ARG A 132 7.32 -11.40 -2.49
C ARG A 132 7.38 -10.23 -1.53
N ARG A 133 6.39 -9.33 -1.60
CA ARG A 133 6.36 -8.10 -0.81
C ARG A 133 4.94 -7.72 -0.37
N VAL A 134 4.83 -7.11 0.81
CA VAL A 134 3.66 -6.31 1.18
C VAL A 134 3.94 -4.84 0.86
N ARG A 135 2.98 -4.18 0.23
CA ARG A 135 3.08 -2.76 -0.14
C ARG A 135 2.14 -1.93 0.72
N TYR A 136 2.66 -0.81 1.17
CA TYR A 136 1.97 0.11 2.06
C TYR A 136 1.79 1.47 1.41
N ALA A 137 0.67 2.12 1.75
CA ALA A 137 0.49 3.56 1.62
C ALA A 137 0.40 4.11 3.04
N ASP A 138 1.36 4.94 3.44
CA ASP A 138 1.64 5.29 4.84
C ASP A 138 1.86 4.01 5.68
N GLN A 139 1.03 3.78 6.70
CA GLN A 139 1.10 2.58 7.55
C GLN A 139 0.10 1.48 7.14
N VAL A 140 -0.71 1.71 6.09
CA VAL A 140 -1.79 0.80 5.71
C VAL A 140 -1.30 -0.17 4.62
N PRO A 141 -1.38 -1.49 4.83
CA PRO A 141 -1.08 -2.46 3.79
C PRO A 141 -2.15 -2.38 2.69
N ILE A 142 -1.70 -2.21 1.44
CA ILE A 142 -2.56 -2.02 0.27
C ILE A 142 -2.54 -3.23 -0.65
N ALA A 143 -1.38 -3.86 -0.81
CA ALA A 143 -1.24 -4.97 -1.74
C ALA A 143 -0.17 -5.97 -1.32
N VAL A 144 -0.32 -7.21 -1.76
CA VAL A 144 0.72 -8.24 -1.76
C VAL A 144 1.14 -8.46 -3.20
N ASP A 145 2.44 -8.31 -3.47
CA ASP A 145 3.07 -8.57 -4.77
C ASP A 145 3.82 -9.90 -4.72
N ASP A 146 3.54 -10.78 -5.65
CA ASP A 146 4.38 -11.91 -6.03
C ASP A 146 4.87 -11.69 -7.45
N LEU A 147 6.18 -11.61 -7.64
CA LEU A 147 6.76 -11.39 -8.97
C LEU A 147 7.92 -12.35 -9.23
N TRP A 148 8.00 -12.80 -10.48
CA TRP A 148 9.03 -13.69 -10.99
C TRP A 148 9.74 -13.06 -12.18
N LEU A 149 11.05 -13.15 -12.19
CA LEU A 149 11.91 -12.67 -13.26
C LEU A 149 12.87 -13.78 -13.68
N PRO A 150 13.21 -13.94 -14.95
CA PRO A 150 14.33 -14.78 -15.34
C PRO A 150 15.58 -14.39 -14.53
N ALA A 151 16.29 -15.37 -13.97
CA ALA A 151 17.42 -15.09 -13.07
C ALA A 151 18.52 -14.23 -13.73
N ALA A 152 18.66 -14.33 -15.05
CA ALA A 152 19.59 -13.46 -15.81
C ALA A 152 19.24 -11.95 -15.67
N VAL A 153 17.97 -11.62 -15.43
CA VAL A 153 17.49 -10.25 -15.26
C VAL A 153 17.34 -9.90 -13.78
N GLY A 154 16.83 -10.85 -12.98
CA GLY A 154 16.39 -10.62 -11.61
C GLY A 154 17.48 -10.67 -10.54
N ARG A 155 18.59 -11.40 -10.76
CA ARG A 155 19.65 -11.57 -9.73
C ARG A 155 20.14 -10.26 -9.11
N PRO A 156 20.36 -9.18 -9.86
CA PRO A 156 20.81 -7.93 -9.25
C PRO A 156 19.82 -7.34 -8.24
N LEU A 157 18.54 -7.74 -8.26
CA LEU A 157 17.53 -7.27 -7.31
C LEU A 157 17.67 -7.93 -5.94
N LEU A 158 18.33 -9.08 -5.82
CA LEU A 158 18.47 -9.80 -4.55
C LEU A 158 19.24 -8.98 -3.48
N ASP A 159 20.12 -8.09 -3.93
CA ASP A 159 20.91 -7.21 -3.07
C ASP A 159 20.43 -5.75 -3.09
N ALA A 160 19.29 -5.46 -3.73
CA ALA A 160 18.75 -4.10 -3.87
C ALA A 160 17.88 -3.71 -2.70
N ASP A 161 17.80 -2.39 -2.41
CA ASP A 161 16.77 -1.84 -1.52
C ASP A 161 15.40 -1.84 -2.22
N LEU A 162 14.62 -2.90 -2.00
CA LEU A 162 13.29 -3.04 -2.56
C LEU A 162 12.18 -2.61 -1.59
N GLU A 163 12.54 -2.12 -0.42
CA GLU A 163 11.60 -1.54 0.55
C GLU A 163 11.21 -0.11 0.17
N HIS A 164 12.16 0.68 -0.36
CA HIS A 164 11.99 2.11 -0.63
C HIS A 164 12.09 2.47 -2.12
N THR A 165 12.26 1.47 -3.00
CA THR A 165 12.41 1.73 -4.45
C THR A 165 11.43 0.93 -5.31
N ALA A 166 11.21 1.43 -6.52
CA ALA A 166 10.43 0.73 -7.53
C ALA A 166 11.29 -0.35 -8.22
N VAL A 167 10.75 -1.57 -8.36
CA VAL A 167 11.46 -2.68 -9.02
C VAL A 167 11.99 -2.29 -10.40
N TYR A 168 11.20 -1.62 -11.22
CA TYR A 168 11.65 -1.24 -12.57
C TYR A 168 12.75 -0.19 -12.56
N ALA A 169 12.79 0.69 -11.57
CA ALA A 169 13.89 1.65 -11.40
C ALA A 169 15.20 0.92 -11.05
N GLU A 170 15.12 -0.08 -10.18
CA GLU A 170 16.27 -0.91 -9.82
C GLU A 170 16.70 -1.81 -10.98
N LEU A 171 15.80 -2.40 -11.74
CA LEU A 171 16.13 -3.18 -12.94
C LEU A 171 16.85 -2.32 -13.98
N GLU A 172 16.38 -1.09 -14.21
CA GLU A 172 17.05 -0.17 -15.11
C GLU A 172 18.45 0.20 -14.60
N ARG A 173 18.56 0.54 -13.32
CA ARG A 173 19.83 0.95 -12.69
C ARG A 173 20.87 -0.16 -12.66
N LEU A 174 20.45 -1.40 -12.29
CA LEU A 174 21.37 -2.51 -12.03
C LEU A 174 21.62 -3.41 -13.23
N ALA A 175 20.62 -3.60 -14.09
CA ALA A 175 20.67 -4.52 -15.22
C ALA A 175 20.50 -3.82 -16.59
N GLY A 176 20.22 -2.51 -16.62
CA GLY A 176 19.95 -1.79 -17.87
C GLY A 176 18.66 -2.23 -18.57
N VAL A 177 17.80 -2.98 -17.87
CA VAL A 177 16.57 -3.56 -18.44
C VAL A 177 15.40 -2.60 -18.16
N ARG A 178 14.69 -2.23 -19.21
CA ARG A 178 13.48 -1.39 -19.14
C ARG A 178 12.28 -2.16 -19.65
N PRO A 179 11.15 -2.09 -18.94
CA PRO A 179 9.88 -2.57 -19.46
C PRO A 179 9.47 -1.73 -20.68
N ALA A 180 9.04 -2.38 -21.77
CA ALA A 180 8.64 -1.72 -22.99
C ALA A 180 7.20 -2.01 -23.38
N ALA A 181 6.73 -3.24 -23.16
CA ALA A 181 5.37 -3.68 -23.49
C ALA A 181 4.89 -4.74 -22.49
N GLY A 182 3.65 -5.12 -22.61
CA GLY A 182 3.07 -6.17 -21.77
C GLY A 182 1.56 -6.16 -21.81
N TRP A 183 0.98 -7.04 -21.02
CA TRP A 183 -0.46 -7.05 -20.76
C TRP A 183 -0.74 -7.10 -19.26
N GLU A 184 -1.93 -6.66 -18.91
CA GLU A 184 -2.43 -6.72 -17.55
C GLU A 184 -3.86 -7.26 -17.57
N ARG A 185 -4.16 -8.17 -16.65
CA ARG A 185 -5.50 -8.70 -16.42
C ARG A 185 -5.89 -8.37 -14.99
N ILE A 186 -7.06 -7.76 -14.84
CA ILE A 186 -7.61 -7.37 -13.54
C ILE A 186 -8.93 -8.08 -13.35
N HIS A 187 -9.08 -8.83 -12.28
CA HIS A 187 -10.33 -9.49 -11.95
C HIS A 187 -10.61 -9.45 -10.44
N PRO A 188 -11.88 -9.52 -10.01
CA PRO A 188 -12.21 -9.65 -8.60
C PRO A 188 -11.84 -11.03 -8.09
N GLY A 189 -11.49 -11.11 -6.79
CA GLY A 189 -11.19 -12.35 -6.09
C GLY A 189 -11.48 -12.26 -4.61
N LEU A 190 -11.23 -13.35 -3.91
CA LEU A 190 -11.15 -13.41 -2.46
C LEU A 190 -9.69 -13.70 -2.07
N PRO A 191 -9.21 -13.11 -0.97
CA PRO A 191 -7.86 -13.35 -0.49
C PRO A 191 -7.73 -14.76 0.09
N ASP A 192 -6.54 -15.34 0.00
CA ASP A 192 -6.22 -16.53 0.77
C ASP A 192 -5.93 -16.19 2.25
N VAL A 193 -5.70 -17.21 3.07
CA VAL A 193 -5.47 -17.05 4.52
C VAL A 193 -4.23 -16.20 4.83
N GLU A 194 -3.18 -16.34 4.02
CA GLU A 194 -1.95 -15.57 4.20
C GLU A 194 -2.11 -14.13 3.73
N GLU A 195 -2.76 -13.92 2.59
CA GLU A 195 -3.11 -12.60 2.07
C GLU A 195 -4.00 -11.84 3.05
N CYS A 196 -5.00 -12.50 3.68
CA CYS A 196 -5.80 -11.91 4.75
C CYS A 196 -4.93 -11.41 5.90
N ARG A 197 -4.00 -12.25 6.37
CA ARG A 197 -3.09 -11.89 7.47
C ARG A 197 -2.16 -10.73 7.11
N LEU A 198 -1.60 -10.75 5.90
CA LEU A 198 -0.66 -9.73 5.42
C LEU A 198 -1.33 -8.38 5.16
N LEU A 199 -2.55 -8.40 4.65
CA LEU A 199 -3.32 -7.20 4.33
C LEU A 199 -4.17 -6.70 5.50
N GLY A 200 -4.33 -7.49 6.57
CA GLY A 200 -5.19 -7.16 7.70
C GLY A 200 -6.66 -7.04 7.29
N ILE A 201 -7.17 -7.99 6.49
CA ILE A 201 -8.53 -8.00 5.96
C ILE A 201 -9.24 -9.32 6.26
N ASP A 202 -10.57 -9.29 6.22
CA ASP A 202 -11.39 -10.48 6.43
C ASP A 202 -11.42 -11.38 5.17
N PRO A 203 -11.64 -12.70 5.33
CA PRO A 203 -11.65 -13.66 4.20
C PRO A 203 -12.76 -13.44 3.17
N ASP A 204 -13.83 -12.75 3.54
CA ASP A 204 -14.95 -12.39 2.67
C ASP A 204 -14.82 -11.01 2.03
N GLN A 205 -13.77 -10.28 2.37
CA GLN A 205 -13.48 -8.99 1.78
C GLN A 205 -12.95 -9.13 0.36
N ALA A 206 -13.64 -8.52 -0.60
CA ALA A 206 -13.24 -8.56 -2.00
C ALA A 206 -11.88 -7.89 -2.23
N VAL A 207 -11.08 -8.51 -3.10
CA VAL A 207 -9.81 -7.97 -3.58
C VAL A 207 -9.81 -7.88 -5.10
N PHE A 208 -8.92 -7.07 -5.66
CA PHE A 208 -8.54 -7.19 -7.06
C PHE A 208 -7.31 -8.08 -7.17
N VAL A 209 -7.37 -9.06 -8.06
CA VAL A 209 -6.19 -9.82 -8.49
C VAL A 209 -5.73 -9.23 -9.82
N VAL A 210 -4.50 -8.77 -9.83
CA VAL A 210 -3.87 -8.13 -10.99
C VAL A 210 -2.72 -9.02 -11.44
N GLU A 211 -2.87 -9.61 -12.60
CA GLU A 211 -1.80 -10.39 -13.26
C GLU A 211 -1.17 -9.52 -14.34
N ARG A 212 0.14 -9.47 -14.37
CA ARG A 212 0.89 -8.68 -15.36
C ARG A 212 2.02 -9.51 -15.94
N ARG A 213 2.18 -9.46 -17.24
CA ARG A 213 3.39 -9.89 -17.94
C ARG A 213 4.01 -8.70 -18.63
N THR A 214 5.32 -8.52 -18.44
CA THR A 214 6.08 -7.41 -19.00
C THR A 214 7.20 -7.94 -19.87
N THR A 215 7.44 -7.26 -21.01
CA THR A 215 8.52 -7.58 -21.93
C THR A 215 9.45 -6.38 -22.12
N ALA A 216 10.70 -6.66 -22.49
CA ALA A 216 11.64 -5.66 -22.99
C ALA A 216 11.31 -5.24 -24.43
N ALA A 217 12.09 -4.30 -24.99
CA ALA A 217 11.89 -3.78 -26.33
C ALA A 217 12.07 -4.82 -27.45
N ASP A 218 12.79 -5.87 -27.21
CA ASP A 218 12.99 -7.02 -28.09
C ASP A 218 11.97 -8.15 -27.89
N GLU A 219 10.85 -7.82 -27.19
CA GLU A 219 9.76 -8.73 -26.82
C GLU A 219 10.16 -9.85 -25.82
N THR A 220 11.39 -9.86 -25.30
CA THR A 220 11.81 -10.83 -24.30
C THR A 220 11.04 -10.63 -23.00
N PRO A 221 10.39 -11.67 -22.43
CA PRO A 221 9.72 -11.58 -21.13
C PRO A 221 10.73 -11.29 -20.02
N ILE A 222 10.45 -10.26 -19.23
CA ILE A 222 11.30 -9.83 -18.12
C ILE A 222 10.66 -10.01 -16.76
N GLU A 223 9.33 -10.03 -16.69
CA GLU A 223 8.59 -10.18 -15.45
C GLU A 223 7.23 -10.82 -15.70
N TRP A 224 6.85 -11.73 -14.82
CA TRP A 224 5.46 -12.08 -14.53
C TRP A 224 5.15 -11.76 -13.08
N ARG A 225 3.98 -11.17 -12.85
CA ARG A 225 3.57 -10.69 -11.52
C ARG A 225 2.12 -11.00 -11.26
N ARG A 226 1.84 -11.42 -10.03
CA ARG A 226 0.50 -11.47 -9.45
C ARG A 226 0.48 -10.51 -8.26
N THR A 227 -0.45 -9.55 -8.29
CA THR A 227 -0.66 -8.61 -7.19
C THR A 227 -2.07 -8.77 -6.67
N VAL A 228 -2.21 -8.95 -5.36
CA VAL A 228 -3.51 -8.93 -4.67
C VAL A 228 -3.66 -7.58 -4.00
N VAL A 229 -4.68 -6.83 -4.42
CA VAL A 229 -4.91 -5.44 -3.99
C VAL A 229 -6.20 -5.37 -3.21
N ARG A 230 -6.21 -4.69 -2.08
CA ARG A 230 -7.41 -4.44 -1.25
C ARG A 230 -8.47 -3.70 -2.05
N GLY A 231 -9.66 -4.32 -2.21
CA GLY A 231 -10.77 -3.72 -2.98
C GLY A 231 -11.43 -2.52 -2.27
N ASP A 232 -11.35 -2.46 -0.94
CA ASP A 232 -11.86 -1.34 -0.15
C ASP A 232 -10.95 -0.09 -0.17
N ARG A 233 -9.72 -0.22 -0.68
CA ARG A 233 -8.68 0.82 -0.68
C ARG A 233 -8.21 1.20 -2.08
N TYR A 234 -8.80 0.63 -3.11
CA TYR A 234 -8.28 0.79 -4.47
C TYR A 234 -9.39 0.89 -5.50
N THR A 235 -9.24 1.81 -6.44
CA THR A 235 -10.16 2.00 -7.57
C THR A 235 -9.36 2.14 -8.85
N PHE A 236 -9.74 1.39 -9.87
CA PHE A 236 -9.23 1.61 -11.23
C PHE A 236 -10.09 2.64 -11.95
N ILE A 237 -9.43 3.62 -12.56
CA ILE A 237 -10.10 4.71 -13.30
C ILE A 237 -9.66 4.68 -14.76
N THR A 238 -10.61 4.81 -15.67
CA THR A 238 -10.33 5.09 -17.08
C THR A 238 -11.11 6.30 -17.51
N THR A 239 -10.49 7.17 -18.28
CA THR A 239 -11.13 8.34 -18.89
C THR A 239 -11.12 8.18 -20.40
N TRP A 240 -12.20 8.59 -21.06
CA TRP A 240 -12.30 8.63 -22.51
C TRP A 240 -12.87 9.98 -22.99
N GLY A 241 -12.47 10.41 -24.18
CA GLY A 241 -12.90 11.68 -24.77
C GLY A 241 -11.83 12.77 -24.72
N GLY A 242 -11.95 13.78 -25.59
CA GLY A 242 -10.91 14.79 -25.87
C GLY A 242 -10.79 15.94 -24.87
N HIS A 243 -11.52 15.94 -23.75
CA HIS A 243 -11.35 16.87 -22.64
C HIS A 243 -11.01 16.06 -21.42
N ALA A 244 -9.96 16.45 -20.70
CA ALA A 244 -9.70 15.91 -19.37
C ALA A 244 -10.96 16.16 -18.50
N ALA A 245 -11.79 15.13 -18.34
CA ALA A 245 -12.88 15.20 -17.41
C ALA A 245 -12.25 15.40 -16.03
N ALA A 246 -12.72 16.41 -15.30
CA ALA A 246 -12.33 16.56 -13.92
C ALA A 246 -12.65 15.25 -13.20
N ASP A 247 -11.72 14.80 -12.34
CA ASP A 247 -11.90 13.63 -11.49
C ASP A 247 -13.30 13.71 -10.83
N PRO A 248 -14.19 12.71 -11.07
CA PRO A 248 -15.53 12.73 -10.49
C PRO A 248 -15.54 12.63 -8.96
N GLY A 249 -14.37 12.56 -8.29
CA GLY A 249 -14.27 12.46 -6.84
C GLY A 249 -15.05 11.26 -6.31
N PHE A 250 -14.48 10.07 -6.49
CA PHE A 250 -15.11 8.86 -5.94
C PHE A 250 -14.98 8.87 -4.41
N THR A 251 -16.10 8.98 -3.72
CA THR A 251 -16.18 8.71 -2.27
C THR A 251 -16.82 7.33 -2.11
N PRO A 252 -16.10 6.31 -1.62
CA PRO A 252 -16.72 5.01 -1.31
C PRO A 252 -17.89 5.24 -0.34
N ARG A 253 -19.05 4.66 -0.65
CA ARG A 253 -20.11 4.56 0.36
C ARG A 253 -19.77 3.43 1.31
N PRO A 254 -19.96 3.62 2.62
CA PRO A 254 -19.77 2.59 3.62
C PRO A 254 -20.68 1.39 3.39
#